data_c13ae3d4b75a4eb9ffebdaf00224ba79
#
_entry.id   c13ae3d4b75a4eb9ffebdaf00224ba79
#
_cell.length_a   1.000
_cell.length_b   1.000
_cell.length_c   1.000
_cell.angle_alpha   90.00
_cell.angle_beta   90.00
_cell.angle_gamma   90.00
#
_symmetry.space_group_name_H-M   'P 1'
#
loop_
_entity.id
_entity.type
_entity.pdbx_description
1 polymer ?
#
loop_
_entity_poly.entity_id
_entity_poly.type
_entity_poly.pdbx_seq_one_letter_code
_entity_poly.pdbx_strand_id
1 'polypeptide(L)'
;MAKFEIKEEFYLDGKPFKILSGAIQYFRLHPDQWRDTLYNLKALGFNTVETYIPWALHEPQEGQFQAEGMLDFEAYFKLVEEMGLYLIVRPTPYICAEFDFGGLPAWLLR
;
A
#
# COMPACT_ATOMS: atom_id res chain seq x y z
N MET A 1 0.11 -19.68 -6.44
CA MET A 1 0.68 -18.33 -6.32
C MET A 1 1.17 -17.84 -7.67
N ALA A 2 0.90 -16.61 -7.99
CA ALA A 2 1.37 -16.01 -9.23
C ALA A 2 2.90 -15.87 -9.20
N LYS A 3 3.53 -16.03 -10.34
CA LYS A 3 4.97 -15.90 -10.50
C LYS A 3 5.26 -14.60 -11.24
N PHE A 4 5.95 -13.67 -10.58
CA PHE A 4 6.38 -12.41 -11.17
C PHE A 4 7.86 -12.47 -11.52
N GLU A 5 8.21 -12.10 -12.73
CA GLU A 5 9.58 -12.11 -13.21
C GLU A 5 9.95 -10.78 -13.85
N ILE A 6 11.21 -10.38 -13.69
CA ILE A 6 11.77 -9.18 -14.31
C ILE A 6 12.83 -9.63 -15.30
N LYS A 7 12.58 -9.35 -16.58
CA LYS A 7 13.51 -9.62 -17.69
C LYS A 7 13.64 -8.36 -18.52
N GLU A 8 13.50 -8.44 -19.85
CA GLU A 8 13.44 -7.24 -20.69
C GLU A 8 12.14 -6.47 -20.42
N GLU A 9 11.08 -7.21 -20.04
CA GLU A 9 9.80 -6.69 -19.58
C GLU A 9 9.46 -7.36 -18.27
N PHE A 10 8.40 -6.89 -17.60
CA PHE A 10 7.85 -7.61 -16.47
C PHE A 10 6.98 -8.76 -16.97
N TYR A 11 7.03 -9.89 -16.27
CA TYR A 11 6.24 -11.08 -16.58
C TYR A 11 5.47 -11.51 -15.35
N LEU A 12 4.21 -11.88 -15.56
CA LEU A 12 3.35 -12.46 -14.55
C LEU A 12 2.80 -13.78 -15.09
N ASP A 13 3.07 -14.87 -14.37
CA ASP A 13 2.69 -16.24 -14.79
C ASP A 13 3.18 -16.57 -16.20
N GLY A 14 4.40 -16.14 -16.52
CA GLY A 14 5.03 -16.41 -17.80
C GLY A 14 4.55 -15.58 -18.98
N LYS A 15 3.67 -14.60 -18.74
CA LYS A 15 3.15 -13.69 -19.76
C LYS A 15 3.65 -12.28 -19.53
N PRO A 16 3.92 -11.51 -20.59
CA PRO A 16 4.28 -10.11 -20.42
C PRO A 16 3.20 -9.38 -19.62
N PHE A 17 3.64 -8.60 -18.64
CA PHE A 17 2.74 -7.88 -17.75
C PHE A 17 3.18 -6.42 -17.62
N LYS A 18 2.30 -5.51 -17.99
CA LYS A 18 2.57 -4.09 -17.86
C LYS A 18 1.91 -3.55 -16.59
N ILE A 19 2.72 -3.01 -15.70
CA ILE A 19 2.23 -2.41 -14.47
C ILE A 19 1.68 -1.02 -14.79
N LEU A 20 0.39 -0.83 -14.53
CA LEU A 20 -0.28 0.47 -14.59
C LEU A 20 -0.73 0.79 -13.18
N SER A 21 0.11 1.51 -12.45
CA SER A 21 -0.02 1.68 -11.01
C SER A 21 -0.45 3.08 -10.64
N GLY A 22 -1.33 3.18 -9.64
CA GLY A 22 -1.68 4.43 -8.98
C GLY A 22 -1.45 4.30 -7.49
N ALA A 23 -1.03 5.38 -6.84
CA ALA A 23 -0.78 5.39 -5.40
C ALA A 23 -2.04 5.78 -4.64
N ILE A 24 -2.50 4.91 -3.76
CA ILE A 24 -3.63 5.19 -2.87
C ILE A 24 -3.23 4.74 -1.47
N GLN A 25 -3.08 5.72 -0.58
CA GLN A 25 -2.62 5.47 0.79
C GLN A 25 -3.81 5.18 1.69
N TYR A 26 -3.88 3.96 2.23
CA TYR A 26 -4.99 3.55 3.10
C TYR A 26 -5.11 4.48 4.33
N PHE A 27 -4.00 4.95 4.84
CA PHE A 27 -3.94 5.76 6.07
C PHE A 27 -4.41 7.20 5.87
N ARG A 28 -4.69 7.62 4.64
CA ARG A 28 -5.22 8.96 4.32
C ARG A 28 -6.70 8.96 3.98
N LEU A 29 -7.33 7.80 4.05
CA LEU A 29 -8.74 7.63 3.75
C LEU A 29 -9.44 6.96 4.93
N HIS A 30 -10.71 7.29 5.12
CA HIS A 30 -11.55 6.50 6.02
C HIS A 30 -11.77 5.12 5.39
N PRO A 31 -11.80 4.03 6.17
CA PRO A 31 -12.01 2.69 5.60
C PRO A 31 -13.24 2.56 4.71
N ASP A 32 -14.31 3.31 5.00
CA ASP A 32 -15.52 3.29 4.18
C ASP A 32 -15.30 3.86 2.77
N GLN A 33 -14.22 4.62 2.58
CA GLN A 33 -13.86 5.21 1.30
C GLN A 33 -12.93 4.34 0.47
N TRP A 34 -12.35 3.30 1.05
CA TRP A 34 -11.36 2.48 0.37
C TRP A 34 -11.94 1.81 -0.87
N ARG A 35 -13.12 1.20 -0.75
CA ARG A 35 -13.74 0.46 -1.85
C ARG A 35 -14.03 1.35 -3.04
N ASP A 36 -14.65 2.51 -2.81
CA ASP A 36 -15.00 3.43 -3.87
C ASP A 36 -13.77 4.01 -4.56
N THR A 37 -12.74 4.36 -3.78
CA THR A 37 -11.50 4.89 -4.32
C THR A 37 -10.77 3.85 -5.18
N LEU A 38 -10.71 2.60 -4.72
CA LEU A 38 -10.11 1.51 -5.48
C LEU A 38 -10.92 1.20 -6.74
N TYR A 39 -12.24 1.24 -6.65
CA TYR A 39 -13.10 1.05 -7.80
C TYR A 39 -12.84 2.11 -8.87
N ASN A 40 -12.74 3.36 -8.46
CA ASN A 40 -12.46 4.48 -9.38
C ASN A 40 -11.10 4.31 -10.04
N LEU A 41 -10.09 3.88 -9.29
CA LEU A 41 -8.76 3.63 -9.85
C LEU A 41 -8.82 2.55 -10.93
N LYS A 42 -9.52 1.46 -10.65
CA LYS A 42 -9.68 0.37 -11.60
C LYS A 42 -10.45 0.81 -12.84
N ALA A 43 -11.51 1.60 -12.65
CA ALA A 43 -12.32 2.11 -13.74
C ALA A 43 -11.54 3.03 -14.68
N LEU A 44 -10.49 3.67 -14.19
CA LEU A 44 -9.59 4.51 -14.99
C LEU A 44 -8.57 3.70 -15.79
N GLY A 45 -8.54 2.38 -15.62
CA GLY A 45 -7.66 1.50 -16.39
C GLY A 45 -6.40 1.05 -15.67
N PHE A 46 -6.24 1.40 -14.39
CA PHE A 46 -5.11 0.95 -13.59
C PHE A 46 -5.31 -0.51 -13.16
N ASN A 47 -4.23 -1.25 -13.05
CA ASN A 47 -4.28 -2.66 -12.62
C ASN A 47 -3.56 -2.90 -11.29
N THR A 48 -2.89 -1.90 -10.75
CA THR A 48 -2.04 -2.04 -9.58
C THR A 48 -2.21 -0.83 -8.67
N VAL A 49 -2.20 -1.10 -7.36
CA VAL A 49 -2.23 -0.05 -6.32
C VAL A 49 -0.88 -0.06 -5.63
N GLU A 50 -0.31 1.12 -5.41
CA GLU A 50 0.90 1.28 -4.60
C GLU A 50 0.54 1.95 -3.29
N THR A 51 1.08 1.46 -2.17
CA THR A 51 0.91 2.09 -0.87
C THR A 51 2.16 1.94 -0.02
N TYR A 52 2.39 2.93 0.83
CA TYR A 52 3.40 2.85 1.89
C TYR A 52 2.79 2.28 3.16
N ILE A 53 3.65 1.78 4.05
CA ILE A 53 3.27 1.45 5.43
C ILE A 53 4.07 2.38 6.35
N PRO A 54 3.45 3.43 6.93
CA PRO A 54 4.19 4.40 7.75
C PRO A 54 4.40 3.88 9.17
N TRP A 55 5.65 3.74 9.56
CA TRP A 55 6.02 3.22 10.88
C TRP A 55 5.47 4.09 12.00
N ALA A 56 5.53 5.43 11.85
CA ALA A 56 5.06 6.36 12.88
C ALA A 56 3.60 6.15 13.26
N LEU A 57 2.74 5.76 12.31
CA LEU A 57 1.33 5.52 12.57
C LEU A 57 1.08 4.17 13.22
N HIS A 58 1.87 3.15 12.85
CA HIS A 58 1.67 1.78 13.36
C HIS A 58 2.37 1.54 14.69
N GLU A 59 3.39 2.32 15.01
CA GLU A 59 4.10 2.20 16.28
C GLU A 59 4.42 3.59 16.83
N PRO A 60 3.38 4.38 17.22
CA PRO A 60 3.59 5.72 17.73
C PRO A 60 4.34 5.75 19.07
N GLN A 61 4.28 4.65 19.82
CA GLN A 61 5.05 4.43 21.04
C GLN A 61 5.81 3.13 20.92
N GLU A 62 7.06 3.15 21.35
CA GLU A 62 7.95 2.00 21.24
C GLU A 62 7.32 0.75 21.84
N GLY A 63 7.27 -0.32 21.05
CA GLY A 63 6.71 -1.61 21.46
C GLY A 63 5.20 -1.72 21.37
N GLN A 64 4.51 -0.68 20.95
CA GLN A 64 3.03 -0.69 20.86
C GLN A 64 2.59 -0.57 19.41
N PHE A 65 2.50 -1.69 18.74
CA PHE A 65 2.09 -1.76 17.35
C PHE A 65 0.57 -1.66 17.20
N GLN A 66 0.10 -0.85 16.27
CA GLN A 66 -1.32 -0.65 16.00
C GLN A 66 -1.64 -0.93 14.53
N ALA A 67 -2.72 -1.67 14.29
CA ALA A 67 -3.21 -1.99 12.96
C ALA A 67 -4.72 -2.15 12.96
N GLU A 68 -5.45 -1.15 13.46
CA GLU A 68 -6.90 -1.18 13.59
C GLU A 68 -7.54 0.01 12.88
N GLY A 69 -8.81 -0.14 12.46
CA GLY A 69 -9.55 0.91 11.79
C GLY A 69 -8.87 1.34 10.50
N MET A 70 -8.58 2.63 10.38
CA MET A 70 -7.91 3.14 9.20
C MET A 70 -6.44 2.72 9.09
N LEU A 71 -5.88 2.11 10.13
CA LEU A 71 -4.54 1.55 10.13
C LEU A 71 -4.53 0.03 9.88
N ASP A 72 -5.68 -0.55 9.57
CA ASP A 72 -5.79 -1.98 9.27
C ASP A 72 -5.38 -2.26 7.83
N PHE A 73 -4.07 -2.26 7.59
CA PHE A 73 -3.54 -2.47 6.25
C PHE A 73 -3.82 -3.88 5.72
N GLU A 74 -3.98 -4.86 6.60
CA GLU A 74 -4.35 -6.22 6.18
C GLU A 74 -5.74 -6.22 5.53
N ALA A 75 -6.71 -5.53 6.15
CA ALA A 75 -8.04 -5.39 5.57
C ALA A 75 -8.00 -4.65 4.24
N TYR A 76 -7.16 -3.62 4.13
CA TYR A 76 -6.98 -2.89 2.90
C TYR A 76 -6.38 -3.78 1.80
N PHE A 77 -5.38 -4.59 2.14
CA PHE A 77 -4.74 -5.50 1.18
C PHE A 77 -5.73 -6.55 0.67
N LYS A 78 -6.56 -7.09 1.56
CA LYS A 78 -7.61 -8.03 1.17
C LYS A 78 -8.62 -7.39 0.23
N LEU A 79 -8.97 -6.15 0.48
CA LEU A 79 -9.89 -5.42 -0.38
C LEU A 79 -9.29 -5.18 -1.77
N VAL A 80 -8.01 -4.85 -1.85
CA VAL A 80 -7.30 -4.71 -3.12
C VAL A 80 -7.39 -6.00 -3.92
N GLU A 81 -7.18 -7.14 -3.27
CA GLU A 81 -7.30 -8.45 -3.90
C GLU A 81 -8.72 -8.71 -4.38
N GLU A 82 -9.74 -8.43 -3.55
CA GLU A 82 -11.14 -8.59 -3.93
C GLU A 82 -11.51 -7.75 -5.15
N MET A 83 -10.93 -6.57 -5.27
CA MET A 83 -11.19 -5.67 -6.39
C MET A 83 -10.49 -6.10 -7.67
N GLY A 84 -9.69 -7.17 -7.63
CA GLY A 84 -8.97 -7.67 -8.78
C GLY A 84 -7.77 -6.82 -9.17
N LEU A 85 -7.19 -6.12 -8.21
CA LEU A 85 -6.02 -5.27 -8.42
C LEU A 85 -4.78 -5.95 -7.82
N TYR A 86 -3.62 -5.65 -8.41
CA TYR A 86 -2.34 -6.05 -7.83
C TYR A 86 -1.87 -4.97 -6.85
N LEU A 87 -0.92 -5.32 -6.00
CA LEU A 87 -0.48 -4.45 -4.93
C LEU A 87 1.04 -4.34 -4.91
N ILE A 88 1.54 -3.12 -4.87
CA ILE A 88 2.95 -2.83 -4.59
C ILE A 88 2.99 -2.19 -3.21
N VAL A 89 3.69 -2.86 -2.27
CA VAL A 89 3.84 -2.36 -0.91
C VAL A 89 5.23 -1.79 -0.73
N ARG A 90 5.30 -0.57 -0.22
CA ARG A 90 6.56 0.07 0.13
C ARG A 90 6.61 0.25 1.65
N PRO A 91 7.16 -0.75 2.36
CA PRO A 91 7.20 -0.69 3.81
C PRO A 91 8.27 0.27 4.32
N THR A 92 8.13 0.60 5.59
CA THR A 92 9.10 1.39 6.35
C THR A 92 10.57 0.94 6.08
N PRO A 93 11.65 1.64 6.55
CA PRO A 93 11.56 2.69 7.57
C PRO A 93 11.22 4.08 7.05
N TYR A 94 11.89 4.58 6.02
CA TYR A 94 11.66 5.93 5.50
C TYR A 94 10.73 5.90 4.30
N ILE A 95 9.74 6.80 4.27
CA ILE A 95 8.82 6.90 3.15
C ILE A 95 8.78 8.32 2.60
N CYS A 96 8.50 8.43 1.30
CA CYS A 96 8.42 9.72 0.59
C CYS A 96 6.95 10.10 0.37
N ALA A 97 6.18 10.16 1.45
CA ALA A 97 4.73 10.39 1.37
C ALA A 97 4.29 11.67 2.09
N GLU A 98 5.17 12.65 2.14
CA GLU A 98 4.90 13.93 2.81
C GLU A 98 4.55 13.73 4.28
N PHE A 99 5.27 12.84 4.94
CA PHE A 99 5.13 12.56 6.37
C PHE A 99 6.21 13.27 7.17
N ASP A 100 5.87 13.71 8.37
CA ASP A 100 6.82 14.23 9.31
C ASP A 100 7.91 13.19 9.58
N PHE A 101 9.17 13.61 9.57
CA PHE A 101 10.33 12.75 9.79
C PHE A 101 10.36 11.52 8.85
N GLY A 102 9.79 11.65 7.66
CA GLY A 102 9.75 10.56 6.69
C GLY A 102 8.98 9.33 7.14
N GLY A 103 8.03 9.50 8.08
CA GLY A 103 7.25 8.39 8.62
C GLY A 103 7.95 7.61 9.72
N LEU A 104 9.14 8.02 10.14
CA LEU A 104 9.83 7.39 11.27
C LEU A 104 9.21 7.85 12.59
N PRO A 105 9.10 6.97 13.60
CA PRO A 105 8.54 7.37 14.88
C PRO A 105 9.42 8.38 15.61
N ALA A 106 8.78 9.35 16.28
CA ALA A 106 9.50 10.39 17.02
C ALA A 106 10.33 9.83 18.17
N TRP A 107 9.93 8.70 18.74
CA TRP A 107 10.66 8.09 19.86
C TRP A 107 12.05 7.60 19.46
N LEU A 108 12.35 7.48 18.17
CA LEU A 108 13.71 7.17 17.69
C LEU A 108 14.71 8.28 17.99
N LEU A 109 14.22 9.48 18.30
CA LEU A 109 15.07 10.64 18.60
C LEU A 109 15.58 10.67 20.06
N ARG A 110 15.23 9.72 20.87
CA ARG A 110 15.68 9.65 22.26
C ARG A 110 17.14 9.27 22.39
#